data_2c10343692ba349288028e8929dd36cb
#
_entry.id   2c10343692ba349288028e8929dd36cb
#
_cell.length_a   1.000
_cell.length_b   1.000
_cell.length_c   1.000
_cell.angle_alpha   90.00
_cell.angle_beta   90.00
_cell.angle_gamma   90.00
#
_symmetry.space_group_name_H-M   'P 1'
#
loop_
_entity.id
_entity.type
_entity.pdbx_description
1 polymer ?
#
loop_
_entity_poly.entity_id
_entity_poly.type
_entity_poly.pdbx_seq_one_letter_code
_entity_poly.pdbx_strand_id
1 'polypeptide(L)'
;GKVVRKLNKAALTKELKRLKNENIEALTVSLVNSYANPAHEREVEKIAKQVLPGIPVSLSYDVVPEMQEYERTITTVANSYVRPKVAAYVKNLERKLKAKMKDVKLHILRSDGGMASAKIAQSLPVNLLMSGPAGGVSGAVWVAKQAGFGNLLTFDMGGTSTDVALVQDSKAQLRRETTVGDVTVRASSVDVRTVGAGGGSIAHVPELTGALRVGPESAGAEPGPAAYNKGGELPTVTDANVVLGYLPSEVRLGGDMEIRRDLAEKAIKPVADALGISVKRAAAGIIDIVNENMYGAVRLVSVEPGHDPRDFALIGFGGAGPLHANALGKLMNSWPVIIPPGPGVLCAYGDATTRVRDEASRTYIRRFANTSTSVLTKIYQQLANKALKTLEKEGVPKAHRSVTYQADIRYQGQGLQLTVDFDLKKLKSKGLSVIGDPFDEMHRQLFTFALDSDKEIVNLRAVAQGKSAEIEARQLSGSGSRTPVAAAKIGTSKVFMEGKDMQANLYRRDMLKAGNKIEGPAIVLEMDSTTVILSGHTGNVDKFGNILITPSA
;
A
#
# COMPACT_ATOMS: atom_id res chain seq x y z
N GLY A 1 6.44 -0.69 -36.35
CA GLY A 1 7.82 -0.49 -35.87
C GLY A 1 8.85 -0.28 -36.97
N LYS A 2 8.46 -0.14 -38.28
CA LYS A 2 9.40 0.22 -39.35
C LYS A 2 9.75 1.70 -39.26
N VAL A 3 11.04 2.05 -39.45
CA VAL A 3 11.47 3.44 -39.52
C VAL A 3 11.03 4.01 -40.87
N VAL A 4 10.12 4.97 -40.89
CA VAL A 4 9.62 5.63 -42.10
C VAL A 4 10.58 6.76 -42.50
N ARG A 5 11.06 7.54 -41.51
CA ARG A 5 12.00 8.65 -41.72
C ARG A 5 13.14 8.57 -40.71
N LYS A 6 14.38 8.68 -41.17
CA LYS A 6 15.54 8.69 -40.27
C LYS A 6 15.57 9.93 -39.38
N LEU A 7 16.08 9.79 -38.13
CA LEU A 7 16.28 10.89 -37.22
C LEU A 7 17.27 11.91 -37.80
N ASN A 8 16.89 13.19 -37.78
CA ASN A 8 17.80 14.28 -38.15
C ASN A 8 18.71 14.63 -36.97
N LYS A 9 19.92 14.05 -36.98
CA LYS A 9 20.88 14.22 -35.88
C LYS A 9 21.38 15.65 -35.72
N ALA A 10 21.51 16.41 -36.80
CA ALA A 10 21.99 17.80 -36.75
C ALA A 10 20.93 18.69 -36.08
N ALA A 11 19.67 18.57 -36.50
CA ALA A 11 18.56 19.29 -35.88
C ALA A 11 18.41 18.94 -34.41
N LEU A 12 18.48 17.65 -34.04
CA LEU A 12 18.45 17.19 -32.65
C LEU A 12 19.60 17.79 -31.82
N THR A 13 20.83 17.76 -32.35
CA THR A 13 21.98 18.31 -31.65
C THR A 13 21.84 19.81 -31.39
N LYS A 14 21.29 20.54 -32.38
CA LYS A 14 21.00 21.98 -32.24
C LYS A 14 20.00 22.24 -31.11
N GLU A 15 18.93 21.46 -31.05
CA GLU A 15 17.89 21.59 -30.03
C GLU A 15 18.40 21.20 -28.63
N LEU A 16 19.18 20.13 -28.50
CA LEU A 16 19.79 19.76 -27.24
C LEU A 16 20.77 20.82 -26.72
N LYS A 17 21.51 21.49 -27.63
CA LYS A 17 22.36 22.64 -27.24
C LYS A 17 21.52 23.83 -26.76
N ARG A 18 20.34 24.08 -27.36
CA ARG A 18 19.42 25.10 -26.87
C ARG A 18 18.95 24.78 -25.44
N LEU A 19 18.49 23.55 -25.21
CA LEU A 19 18.05 23.10 -23.89
C LEU A 19 19.14 23.16 -22.82
N LYS A 20 20.41 22.99 -23.22
CA LYS A 20 21.56 23.13 -22.29
C LYS A 20 21.62 24.53 -21.67
N ASN A 21 21.25 25.56 -22.42
CA ASN A 21 21.25 26.94 -21.93
C ASN A 21 20.04 27.30 -21.05
N GLU A 22 19.05 26.41 -20.96
CA GLU A 22 17.84 26.58 -20.13
C GLU A 22 17.97 25.94 -18.73
N ASN A 23 19.16 25.45 -18.35
CA ASN A 23 19.43 24.84 -17.04
C ASN A 23 18.47 23.71 -16.67
N ILE A 24 18.11 22.86 -17.61
CA ILE A 24 17.22 21.72 -17.37
C ILE A 24 17.85 20.73 -16.39
N GLU A 25 17.03 20.15 -15.50
CA GLU A 25 17.47 19.15 -14.51
C GLU A 25 17.29 17.70 -15.00
N ALA A 26 16.43 17.47 -15.97
CA ALA A 26 16.17 16.15 -16.57
C ALA A 26 15.67 16.29 -18.02
N LEU A 27 15.83 15.23 -18.81
CA LEU A 27 15.31 15.16 -20.18
C LEU A 27 14.38 13.96 -20.34
N THR A 28 13.16 14.22 -20.80
CA THR A 28 12.20 13.19 -21.23
C THR A 28 12.29 13.01 -22.74
N VAL A 29 12.34 11.76 -23.18
CA VAL A 29 12.26 11.40 -24.61
C VAL A 29 11.09 10.45 -24.79
N SER A 30 10.07 10.90 -25.52
CA SER A 30 8.90 10.09 -25.88
C SER A 30 8.56 10.29 -27.34
N LEU A 31 8.75 9.24 -28.12
CA LEU A 31 8.51 9.28 -29.56
C LEU A 31 7.35 8.35 -29.94
N VAL A 32 6.60 8.75 -30.96
CA VAL A 32 5.45 7.97 -31.45
C VAL A 32 5.90 6.55 -31.87
N ASN A 33 5.15 5.54 -31.42
CA ASN A 33 5.42 4.13 -31.69
C ASN A 33 6.78 3.59 -31.18
N SER A 34 7.44 4.28 -30.24
CA SER A 34 8.72 3.82 -29.68
C SER A 34 8.60 2.49 -28.93
N TYR A 35 7.42 2.16 -28.40
CA TYR A 35 7.14 0.85 -27.79
C TYR A 35 7.34 -0.32 -28.76
N ALA A 36 7.12 -0.11 -30.06
CA ALA A 36 7.30 -1.09 -31.10
C ALA A 36 8.75 -1.11 -31.63
N ASN A 37 9.43 0.06 -31.64
CA ASN A 37 10.82 0.18 -32.08
C ASN A 37 11.53 1.34 -31.37
N PRO A 38 12.41 1.08 -30.40
CA PRO A 38 13.09 2.11 -29.61
C PRO A 38 14.31 2.74 -30.30
N ALA A 39 14.61 2.39 -31.56
CA ALA A 39 15.87 2.77 -32.21
C ALA A 39 16.12 4.29 -32.18
N HIS A 40 15.09 5.10 -32.46
CA HIS A 40 15.21 6.56 -32.42
C HIS A 40 15.40 7.09 -31.01
N GLU A 41 14.67 6.61 -30.01
CA GLU A 41 14.87 7.04 -28.61
C GLU A 41 16.29 6.69 -28.13
N ARG A 42 16.82 5.52 -28.49
CA ARG A 42 18.21 5.12 -28.18
C ARG A 42 19.22 6.04 -28.84
N GLU A 43 18.98 6.47 -30.07
CA GLU A 43 19.85 7.39 -30.77
C GLU A 43 19.79 8.79 -30.12
N VAL A 44 18.60 9.26 -29.73
CA VAL A 44 18.43 10.51 -28.95
C VAL A 44 19.19 10.44 -27.65
N GLU A 45 19.06 9.35 -26.89
CA GLU A 45 19.79 9.16 -25.63
C GLU A 45 21.31 9.26 -25.82
N LYS A 46 21.83 8.61 -26.88
CA LYS A 46 23.27 8.62 -27.17
C LYS A 46 23.78 10.05 -27.43
N ILE A 47 23.05 10.83 -28.22
CA ILE A 47 23.42 12.21 -28.54
C ILE A 47 23.22 13.11 -27.32
N ALA A 48 22.13 12.93 -26.57
CA ALA A 48 21.87 13.71 -25.37
C ALA A 48 22.96 13.52 -24.30
N LYS A 49 23.46 12.31 -24.07
CA LYS A 49 24.58 12.06 -23.15
C LYS A 49 25.87 12.79 -23.52
N GLN A 50 26.07 13.05 -24.82
CA GLN A 50 27.24 13.80 -25.29
C GLN A 50 27.06 15.32 -25.13
N VAL A 51 25.87 15.83 -25.42
CA VAL A 51 25.57 17.27 -25.42
C VAL A 51 25.22 17.81 -24.03
N LEU A 52 24.56 16.98 -23.22
CA LEU A 52 24.04 17.29 -21.89
C LEU A 52 24.67 16.34 -20.85
N PRO A 53 25.99 16.35 -20.64
CA PRO A 53 26.65 15.46 -19.69
C PRO A 53 26.11 15.71 -18.28
N GLY A 54 25.77 14.63 -17.55
CA GLY A 54 25.26 14.70 -16.19
C GLY A 54 23.75 14.88 -16.07
N ILE A 55 23.05 15.28 -17.14
CA ILE A 55 21.59 15.38 -17.14
C ILE A 55 20.97 13.97 -17.31
N PRO A 56 20.09 13.52 -16.37
CA PRO A 56 19.40 12.25 -16.50
C PRO A 56 18.43 12.27 -17.67
N VAL A 57 18.50 11.22 -18.51
CA VAL A 57 17.61 11.04 -19.66
C VAL A 57 16.69 9.86 -19.38
N SER A 58 15.39 10.07 -19.49
CA SER A 58 14.37 9.02 -19.39
C SER A 58 13.75 8.77 -20.76
N LEU A 59 13.83 7.52 -21.22
CA LEU A 59 13.22 7.09 -22.48
C LEU A 59 11.86 6.45 -22.21
N SER A 60 10.85 6.77 -23.00
CA SER A 60 9.51 6.20 -22.82
C SER A 60 9.50 4.68 -22.97
N TYR A 61 10.34 4.14 -23.87
CA TYR A 61 10.52 2.69 -24.03
C TYR A 61 11.10 1.98 -22.79
N ASP A 62 11.94 2.66 -22.00
CA ASP A 62 12.50 2.08 -20.78
C ASP A 62 11.56 2.18 -19.59
N VAL A 63 10.77 3.24 -19.54
CA VAL A 63 9.84 3.50 -18.44
C VAL A 63 8.57 2.66 -18.61
N VAL A 64 7.91 2.74 -19.79
CA VAL A 64 6.69 1.98 -20.12
C VAL A 64 6.73 1.52 -21.55
N PRO A 65 7.22 0.31 -21.88
CA PRO A 65 7.29 -0.20 -23.24
C PRO A 65 5.91 -0.69 -23.74
N GLU A 66 4.88 0.09 -23.53
CA GLU A 66 3.49 -0.24 -23.87
C GLU A 66 2.91 0.80 -24.82
N MET A 67 1.88 0.41 -25.59
CA MET A 67 1.14 1.34 -26.44
C MET A 67 0.41 2.38 -25.60
N GLN A 68 -0.22 3.34 -26.26
CA GLN A 68 -0.90 4.53 -25.71
C GLN A 68 0.09 5.65 -25.40
N GLU A 69 0.15 6.56 -26.36
CA GLU A 69 1.17 7.62 -26.40
C GLU A 69 1.07 8.59 -25.22
N TYR A 70 -0.16 8.96 -24.82
CA TYR A 70 -0.37 9.89 -23.73
C TYR A 70 0.09 9.29 -22.40
N GLU A 71 -0.39 8.11 -22.05
CA GLU A 71 -0.08 7.44 -20.79
C GLU A 71 1.41 7.10 -20.67
N ARG A 72 2.02 6.66 -21.80
CA ARG A 72 3.46 6.42 -21.85
C ARG A 72 4.25 7.69 -21.65
N THR A 73 3.85 8.79 -22.31
CA THR A 73 4.52 10.09 -22.20
C THR A 73 4.40 10.66 -20.81
N ILE A 74 3.18 10.75 -20.26
CA ILE A 74 2.97 11.32 -18.91
C ILE A 74 3.70 10.53 -17.82
N THR A 75 3.74 9.19 -17.92
CA THR A 75 4.51 8.34 -17.00
C THR A 75 6.00 8.62 -17.10
N THR A 76 6.51 8.83 -18.33
CA THR A 76 7.94 9.15 -18.52
C THR A 76 8.28 10.55 -18.03
N VAL A 77 7.37 11.51 -18.19
CA VAL A 77 7.50 12.86 -17.62
C VAL A 77 7.53 12.80 -16.10
N ALA A 78 6.60 12.08 -15.48
CA ALA A 78 6.58 11.88 -14.02
C ALA A 78 7.88 11.25 -13.52
N ASN A 79 8.38 10.22 -14.23
CA ASN A 79 9.68 9.62 -13.93
C ASN A 79 10.82 10.64 -13.96
N SER A 80 10.88 11.44 -15.03
CA SER A 80 11.93 12.47 -15.20
C SER A 80 11.83 13.55 -14.13
N TYR A 81 10.62 13.97 -13.77
CA TYR A 81 10.37 15.01 -12.78
C TYR A 81 10.90 14.63 -11.38
N VAL A 82 10.62 13.41 -10.93
CA VAL A 82 11.05 12.98 -9.59
C VAL A 82 12.49 12.46 -9.55
N ARG A 83 13.05 12.06 -10.70
CA ARG A 83 14.33 11.36 -10.81
C ARG A 83 15.53 12.11 -10.21
N PRO A 84 15.74 13.43 -10.42
CA PRO A 84 16.88 14.13 -9.85
C PRO A 84 16.90 14.05 -8.32
N LYS A 85 15.77 14.29 -7.67
CA LYS A 85 15.64 14.27 -6.21
C LYS A 85 15.80 12.86 -5.65
N VAL A 86 15.08 11.88 -6.20
CA VAL A 86 15.14 10.49 -5.75
C VAL A 86 16.53 9.90 -5.97
N ALA A 87 17.14 10.13 -7.14
CA ALA A 87 18.49 9.63 -7.42
C ALA A 87 19.52 10.22 -6.45
N ALA A 88 19.47 11.51 -6.14
CA ALA A 88 20.34 12.15 -5.17
C ALA A 88 20.15 11.56 -3.76
N TYR A 89 18.90 11.38 -3.33
CA TYR A 89 18.57 10.76 -2.04
C TYR A 89 19.11 9.34 -1.92
N VAL A 90 18.80 8.46 -2.88
CA VAL A 90 19.21 7.06 -2.87
C VAL A 90 20.73 6.93 -2.92
N LYS A 91 21.41 7.74 -3.75
CA LYS A 91 22.88 7.78 -3.85
C LYS A 91 23.53 8.22 -2.52
N ASN A 92 22.95 9.23 -1.85
CA ASN A 92 23.44 9.69 -0.55
C ASN A 92 23.25 8.61 0.53
N LEU A 93 22.09 7.96 0.56
CA LEU A 93 21.80 6.86 1.48
C LEU A 93 22.77 5.69 1.28
N GLU A 94 22.97 5.26 0.02
CA GLU A 94 23.91 4.19 -0.33
C GLU A 94 25.35 4.53 0.13
N ARG A 95 25.80 5.77 -0.10
CA ARG A 95 27.10 6.26 0.35
C ARG A 95 27.25 6.21 1.87
N LYS A 96 26.24 6.69 2.62
CA LYS A 96 26.25 6.69 4.09
C LYS A 96 26.27 5.27 4.66
N LEU A 97 25.52 4.33 4.05
CA LEU A 97 25.50 2.94 4.47
C LEU A 97 26.84 2.25 4.21
N LYS A 98 27.42 2.41 3.01
CA LYS A 98 28.74 1.85 2.66
C LYS A 98 29.88 2.37 3.55
N ALA A 99 29.75 3.59 4.06
CA ALA A 99 30.72 4.13 5.01
C ALA A 99 30.68 3.44 6.39
N LYS A 100 29.53 2.88 6.77
CA LYS A 100 29.32 2.21 8.07
C LYS A 100 29.40 0.68 7.98
N MET A 101 29.07 0.11 6.84
CA MET A 101 28.94 -1.34 6.64
C MET A 101 29.62 -1.74 5.34
N LYS A 102 30.59 -2.66 5.41
CA LYS A 102 31.21 -3.26 4.22
C LYS A 102 30.18 -4.16 3.52
N ASP A 103 30.25 -4.20 2.20
CA ASP A 103 29.44 -5.09 1.33
C ASP A 103 27.91 -4.99 1.47
N VAL A 104 27.41 -3.84 1.97
CA VAL A 104 25.99 -3.59 2.09
C VAL A 104 25.34 -3.39 0.71
N LYS A 105 24.24 -4.09 0.45
CA LYS A 105 23.38 -3.89 -0.71
C LYS A 105 22.13 -3.15 -0.28
N LEU A 106 21.89 -1.97 -0.84
CA LEU A 106 20.66 -1.21 -0.62
C LEU A 106 19.60 -1.62 -1.62
N HIS A 107 18.46 -2.06 -1.13
CA HIS A 107 17.25 -2.26 -1.89
C HIS A 107 16.19 -1.25 -1.45
N ILE A 108 15.35 -0.83 -2.37
CA ILE A 108 14.25 0.11 -2.13
C ILE A 108 12.95 -0.60 -2.50
N LEU A 109 11.95 -0.49 -1.65
CA LEU A 109 10.63 -1.05 -1.91
C LEU A 109 9.96 -0.30 -3.07
N ARG A 110 9.31 -1.06 -3.95
CA ARG A 110 8.53 -0.56 -5.09
C ARG A 110 7.04 -0.51 -4.73
N SER A 111 6.31 0.29 -5.47
CA SER A 111 4.84 0.40 -5.33
C SER A 111 4.10 -0.92 -5.53
N ASP A 112 4.67 -1.88 -6.27
CA ASP A 112 4.11 -3.22 -6.50
C ASP A 112 4.44 -4.25 -5.42
N GLY A 113 5.01 -3.81 -4.29
CA GLY A 113 5.41 -4.67 -3.19
C GLY A 113 6.66 -5.52 -3.47
N GLY A 114 7.43 -5.21 -4.52
CA GLY A 114 8.72 -5.84 -4.81
C GLY A 114 9.89 -4.96 -4.41
N MET A 115 11.09 -5.52 -4.25
CA MET A 115 12.30 -4.76 -4.03
C MET A 115 13.07 -4.50 -5.33
N ALA A 116 13.57 -3.28 -5.49
CA ALA A 116 14.50 -2.88 -6.54
C ALA A 116 15.86 -2.53 -5.96
N SER A 117 16.93 -2.77 -6.72
CA SER A 117 18.24 -2.25 -6.35
C SER A 117 18.30 -0.73 -6.37
N ALA A 118 19.24 -0.16 -5.63
CA ALA A 118 19.49 1.29 -5.60
C ALA A 118 19.65 1.86 -7.03
N LYS A 119 20.28 1.13 -7.95
CA LYS A 119 20.45 1.54 -9.35
C LYS A 119 19.12 1.64 -10.09
N ILE A 120 18.25 0.66 -9.95
CA ILE A 120 16.91 0.66 -10.57
C ILE A 120 16.06 1.78 -9.97
N ALA A 121 16.05 1.93 -8.64
CA ALA A 121 15.34 3.00 -7.94
C ALA A 121 15.76 4.40 -8.42
N GLN A 122 17.05 4.63 -8.66
CA GLN A 122 17.57 5.88 -9.22
C GLN A 122 17.16 6.13 -10.68
N SER A 123 16.95 5.09 -11.49
CA SER A 123 16.61 5.23 -12.90
C SER A 123 15.12 5.25 -13.18
N LEU A 124 14.33 4.51 -12.40
CA LEU A 124 12.88 4.34 -12.55
C LEU A 124 12.13 4.68 -11.24
N PRO A 125 12.30 5.90 -10.69
CA PRO A 125 11.64 6.29 -9.45
C PRO A 125 10.11 6.35 -9.53
N VAL A 126 9.51 6.42 -10.71
CA VAL A 126 8.06 6.31 -10.89
C VAL A 126 7.48 5.04 -10.27
N ASN A 127 8.26 3.98 -10.16
CA ASN A 127 7.86 2.73 -9.51
C ASN A 127 7.87 2.77 -7.98
N LEU A 128 8.20 3.92 -7.37
CA LEU A 128 8.29 4.08 -5.91
C LEU A 128 7.17 4.96 -5.33
N LEU A 129 6.27 5.49 -6.15
CA LEU A 129 5.28 6.51 -5.76
C LEU A 129 4.37 6.08 -4.60
N MET A 130 4.04 4.79 -4.51
CA MET A 130 3.18 4.20 -3.47
C MET A 130 3.90 3.11 -2.68
N SER A 131 5.23 3.24 -2.48
CA SER A 131 6.03 2.21 -1.81
C SER A 131 5.72 2.08 -0.31
N GLY A 132 5.40 3.17 0.39
CA GLY A 132 5.04 3.14 1.80
C GLY A 132 3.84 2.23 2.08
N PRO A 133 2.65 2.51 1.50
CA PRO A 133 1.48 1.64 1.63
C PRO A 133 1.75 0.19 1.21
N ALA A 134 2.55 -0.03 0.14
CA ALA A 134 2.91 -1.37 -0.30
C ALA A 134 3.70 -2.16 0.76
N GLY A 135 4.54 -1.47 1.55
CA GLY A 135 5.24 -2.06 2.69
C GLY A 135 4.27 -2.53 3.78
N GLY A 136 3.30 -1.70 4.12
CA GLY A 136 2.25 -2.03 5.09
C GLY A 136 1.47 -3.28 4.68
N VAL A 137 0.99 -3.33 3.44
CA VAL A 137 0.26 -4.50 2.92
C VAL A 137 1.16 -5.75 2.90
N SER A 138 2.43 -5.63 2.50
CA SER A 138 3.37 -6.76 2.51
C SER A 138 3.59 -7.31 3.93
N GLY A 139 3.73 -6.41 4.92
CA GLY A 139 3.84 -6.78 6.34
C GLY A 139 2.58 -7.46 6.86
N ALA A 140 1.40 -6.93 6.50
CA ALA A 140 0.11 -7.52 6.84
C ALA A 140 -0.06 -8.93 6.27
N VAL A 141 0.30 -9.14 5.00
CA VAL A 141 0.29 -10.47 4.35
C VAL A 141 1.22 -11.44 5.09
N TRP A 142 2.43 -10.98 5.46
CA TRP A 142 3.39 -11.82 6.16
C TRP A 142 2.86 -12.27 7.54
N VAL A 143 2.36 -11.33 8.34
CA VAL A 143 1.80 -11.62 9.68
C VAL A 143 0.60 -12.57 9.57
N ALA A 144 -0.36 -12.25 8.72
CA ALA A 144 -1.59 -13.02 8.62
C ALA A 144 -1.35 -14.44 8.10
N LYS A 145 -0.42 -14.60 7.16
CA LYS A 145 0.00 -15.94 6.68
C LYS A 145 0.56 -16.80 7.81
N GLN A 146 1.36 -16.23 8.73
CA GLN A 146 1.86 -16.93 9.91
C GLN A 146 0.70 -17.34 10.84
N ALA A 147 -0.31 -16.48 10.98
CA ALA A 147 -1.52 -16.72 11.78
C ALA A 147 -2.54 -17.65 11.10
N GLY A 148 -2.31 -18.06 9.84
CA GLY A 148 -3.17 -18.99 9.09
C GLY A 148 -4.29 -18.31 8.29
N PHE A 149 -4.24 -16.99 8.08
CA PHE A 149 -5.23 -16.24 7.32
C PHE A 149 -4.70 -15.87 5.93
N GLY A 150 -5.41 -16.26 4.88
CA GLY A 150 -5.05 -15.94 3.49
C GLY A 150 -5.85 -14.79 2.89
N ASN A 151 -7.05 -14.52 3.40
CA ASN A 151 -7.95 -13.48 2.91
C ASN A 151 -8.07 -12.36 3.94
N LEU A 152 -7.69 -11.13 3.57
CA LEU A 152 -7.58 -10.00 4.48
C LEU A 152 -8.12 -8.72 3.87
N LEU A 153 -8.70 -7.91 4.73
CA LEU A 153 -8.82 -6.47 4.55
C LEU A 153 -7.75 -5.79 5.41
N THR A 154 -6.86 -5.04 4.79
CA THR A 154 -5.82 -4.30 5.52
C THR A 154 -6.28 -2.89 5.83
N PHE A 155 -5.87 -2.38 6.98
CA PHE A 155 -6.26 -1.10 7.49
C PHE A 155 -5.07 -0.48 8.23
N ASP A 156 -4.41 0.48 7.58
CA ASP A 156 -3.25 1.22 8.10
C ASP A 156 -3.66 2.65 8.42
N MET A 157 -3.88 2.95 9.69
CA MET A 157 -4.24 4.31 10.12
C MET A 157 -3.06 5.00 10.78
N GLY A 158 -2.58 6.02 10.11
CA GLY A 158 -1.56 6.93 10.62
C GLY A 158 -2.16 8.21 11.26
N GLY A 159 -1.33 9.26 11.34
CA GLY A 159 -1.76 10.56 11.85
C GLY A 159 -2.62 11.36 10.87
N THR A 160 -2.48 11.16 9.55
CA THR A 160 -3.10 12.01 8.52
C THR A 160 -4.14 11.28 7.69
N SER A 161 -3.91 10.01 7.41
CA SER A 161 -4.72 9.21 6.48
C SER A 161 -4.84 7.77 6.94
N THR A 162 -5.74 7.07 6.29
CA THR A 162 -5.89 5.61 6.39
C THR A 162 -5.74 5.00 5.01
N ASP A 163 -4.92 3.98 4.92
CA ASP A 163 -4.71 3.16 3.73
C ASP A 163 -5.38 1.80 3.90
N VAL A 164 -6.20 1.42 2.92
CA VAL A 164 -6.92 0.14 2.93
C VAL A 164 -6.64 -0.64 1.65
N ALA A 165 -6.49 -1.96 1.77
CA ALA A 165 -6.28 -2.85 0.63
C ALA A 165 -6.94 -4.20 0.84
N LEU A 166 -7.21 -4.91 -0.27
CA LEU A 166 -7.71 -6.27 -0.30
C LEU A 166 -6.57 -7.25 -0.59
N VAL A 167 -6.54 -8.34 0.15
CA VAL A 167 -5.61 -9.46 -0.05
C VAL A 167 -6.43 -10.75 -0.19
N GLN A 168 -6.19 -11.49 -1.25
CA GLN A 168 -6.78 -12.82 -1.49
C GLN A 168 -5.69 -13.88 -1.67
N ASP A 169 -5.89 -15.04 -1.08
CA ASP A 169 -4.93 -16.15 -1.16
C ASP A 169 -3.49 -15.73 -0.84
N SER A 170 -3.33 -14.86 0.16
CA SER A 170 -2.05 -14.25 0.57
C SER A 170 -1.37 -13.45 -0.55
N LYS A 171 -2.14 -12.89 -1.48
CA LYS A 171 -1.65 -12.01 -2.55
C LYS A 171 -2.40 -10.68 -2.51
N ALA A 172 -1.65 -9.59 -2.44
CA ALA A 172 -2.20 -8.26 -2.59
C ALA A 172 -2.68 -8.05 -4.04
N GLN A 173 -3.82 -7.39 -4.21
CA GLN A 173 -4.29 -6.97 -5.53
C GLN A 173 -3.36 -5.89 -6.09
N LEU A 174 -3.16 -5.90 -7.40
CA LEU A 174 -2.29 -4.94 -8.09
C LEU A 174 -3.11 -4.12 -9.08
N ARG A 175 -2.83 -2.83 -9.13
CA ARG A 175 -3.27 -1.92 -10.18
C ARG A 175 -2.16 -1.68 -11.16
N ARG A 176 -2.52 -1.43 -12.42
CA ARG A 176 -1.59 -1.06 -13.49
C ARG A 176 -1.38 0.44 -13.61
N GLU A 177 -2.30 1.20 -13.06
CA GLU A 177 -2.29 2.66 -13.07
C GLU A 177 -2.33 3.18 -11.65
N THR A 178 -1.51 4.19 -11.40
CA THR A 178 -1.41 4.87 -10.10
C THR A 178 -1.75 6.33 -10.30
N THR A 179 -2.72 6.84 -9.57
CA THR A 179 -3.06 8.27 -9.59
C THR A 179 -2.41 8.96 -8.38
N VAL A 180 -1.67 10.03 -8.65
CA VAL A 180 -1.06 10.88 -7.63
C VAL A 180 -1.42 12.33 -7.94
N GLY A 181 -2.23 12.95 -7.10
CA GLY A 181 -2.86 14.23 -7.42
C GLY A 181 -3.70 14.11 -8.68
N ASP A 182 -3.48 15.01 -9.65
CA ASP A 182 -4.21 15.05 -10.92
C ASP A 182 -3.55 14.21 -12.04
N VAL A 183 -2.48 13.47 -11.71
CA VAL A 183 -1.70 12.72 -12.71
C VAL A 183 -1.89 11.23 -12.52
N THR A 184 -2.36 10.54 -13.57
CA THR A 184 -2.41 9.08 -13.64
C THR A 184 -1.24 8.57 -14.45
N VAL A 185 -0.41 7.71 -13.83
CA VAL A 185 0.77 7.10 -14.44
C VAL A 185 0.60 5.58 -14.57
N ARG A 186 1.20 5.00 -15.58
CA ARG A 186 1.28 3.55 -15.76
C ARG A 186 2.47 2.98 -14.99
N ALA A 187 2.29 2.84 -13.71
CA ALA A 187 3.23 2.17 -12.82
C ALA A 187 2.43 1.20 -11.94
N SER A 188 2.84 -0.07 -11.97
CA SER A 188 2.19 -1.11 -11.14
C SER A 188 2.33 -0.76 -9.66
N SER A 189 1.20 -0.76 -8.95
CA SER A 189 1.17 -0.57 -7.49
C SER A 189 0.23 -1.57 -6.83
N VAL A 190 0.44 -1.83 -5.56
CA VAL A 190 -0.57 -2.48 -4.72
C VAL A 190 -1.85 -1.64 -4.79
N ASP A 191 -3.00 -2.29 -4.95
CA ASP A 191 -4.30 -1.60 -4.97
C ASP A 191 -4.66 -1.13 -3.56
N VAL A 192 -4.18 0.06 -3.24
CA VAL A 192 -4.44 0.74 -1.97
C VAL A 192 -5.38 1.91 -2.22
N ARG A 193 -6.39 2.06 -1.36
CA ARG A 193 -7.24 3.24 -1.31
C ARG A 193 -6.91 4.03 -0.07
N THR A 194 -6.62 5.31 -0.26
CA THR A 194 -6.32 6.24 0.82
C THR A 194 -7.54 7.12 1.09
N VAL A 195 -7.90 7.27 2.35
CA VAL A 195 -8.90 8.23 2.81
C VAL A 195 -8.28 9.20 3.81
N GLY A 196 -8.65 10.47 3.73
CA GLY A 196 -8.20 11.52 4.65
C GLY A 196 -8.84 11.38 6.05
N ALA A 197 -8.63 10.23 6.67
CA ALA A 197 -9.10 9.87 8.00
C ALA A 197 -7.90 9.34 8.79
N GLY A 198 -7.35 10.14 9.69
CA GLY A 198 -6.21 9.80 10.54
C GLY A 198 -6.37 10.37 11.93
N GLY A 199 -5.42 10.10 12.81
CA GLY A 199 -5.45 10.60 14.20
C GLY A 199 -5.47 12.12 14.29
N GLY A 200 -4.88 12.83 13.34
CA GLY A 200 -4.88 14.30 13.25
C GLY A 200 -6.03 14.89 12.44
N SER A 201 -6.96 14.10 11.92
CA SER A 201 -8.11 14.63 11.17
C SER A 201 -8.95 15.55 12.04
N ILE A 202 -9.21 16.75 11.49
CA ILE A 202 -9.87 17.85 12.22
C ILE A 202 -11.38 17.67 12.17
N ALA A 203 -12.03 17.77 13.32
CA ALA A 203 -13.48 17.78 13.44
C ALA A 203 -14.01 19.22 13.39
N HIS A 204 -15.11 19.45 12.68
CA HIS A 204 -15.73 20.76 12.56
C HIS A 204 -17.24 20.64 12.32
N VAL A 205 -17.96 21.71 12.62
CA VAL A 205 -19.40 21.86 12.36
C VAL A 205 -19.60 23.06 11.45
N PRO A 206 -19.78 22.85 10.11
CA PRO A 206 -20.02 23.94 9.18
C PRO A 206 -21.34 24.65 9.53
N GLU A 207 -21.33 25.98 9.58
CA GLU A 207 -22.52 26.80 9.89
C GLU A 207 -23.70 26.50 8.97
N LEU A 208 -23.45 26.26 7.70
CA LEU A 208 -24.48 26.02 6.68
C LEU A 208 -25.27 24.73 6.93
N THR A 209 -24.61 23.68 7.41
CA THR A 209 -25.21 22.35 7.57
C THR A 209 -25.53 21.99 9.02
N GLY A 210 -24.83 22.59 9.98
CA GLY A 210 -24.94 22.27 11.39
C GLY A 210 -24.54 20.80 11.74
N ALA A 211 -24.00 20.06 10.77
CA ALA A 211 -23.66 18.65 10.93
C ALA A 211 -22.17 18.47 11.24
N LEU A 212 -21.87 17.59 12.17
CA LEU A 212 -20.47 17.23 12.48
C LEU A 212 -19.80 16.59 11.25
N ARG A 213 -18.59 17.05 10.95
CA ARG A 213 -17.69 16.50 9.93
C ARG A 213 -16.31 16.24 10.51
N VAL A 214 -15.60 15.23 9.97
CA VAL A 214 -14.23 14.88 10.36
C VAL A 214 -13.38 14.74 9.11
N GLY A 215 -12.31 15.52 9.02
CA GLY A 215 -11.47 15.63 7.81
C GLY A 215 -12.17 16.40 6.66
N PRO A 216 -11.58 16.41 5.45
CA PRO A 216 -10.29 15.79 5.10
C PRO A 216 -9.05 16.51 5.65
N GLU A 217 -9.21 17.71 6.22
CA GLU A 217 -8.12 18.49 6.78
C GLU A 217 -7.53 17.78 8.01
N SER A 218 -6.20 17.88 8.15
CA SER A 218 -5.44 17.28 9.25
C SER A 218 -4.54 18.32 9.92
N ALA A 219 -4.43 18.25 11.24
CA ALA A 219 -3.49 19.03 12.01
C ALA A 219 -2.02 18.62 11.75
N GLY A 220 -1.79 17.54 11.00
CA GLY A 220 -0.46 17.04 10.67
C GLY A 220 0.36 16.63 11.88
N ALA A 221 1.69 16.65 11.72
CA ALA A 221 2.63 16.43 12.81
C ALA A 221 2.90 17.70 13.64
N GLU A 222 2.80 18.86 12.99
CA GLU A 222 2.97 20.20 13.54
C GLU A 222 1.87 21.11 13.00
N PRO A 223 1.09 21.75 13.88
CA PRO A 223 1.17 21.71 15.34
C PRO A 223 0.66 20.39 15.94
N GLY A 224 -0.05 19.53 15.19
CA GLY A 224 -0.60 18.26 15.62
C GLY A 224 -1.83 18.38 16.54
N PRO A 225 -2.29 17.25 17.12
CA PRO A 225 -3.38 17.22 18.10
C PRO A 225 -3.15 18.12 19.31
N ALA A 226 -4.21 18.72 19.85
CA ALA A 226 -4.14 19.57 21.05
C ALA A 226 -3.58 18.81 22.26
N ALA A 227 -3.95 17.53 22.40
CA ALA A 227 -3.47 16.65 23.45
C ALA A 227 -1.95 16.50 23.51
N TYR A 228 -1.22 16.75 22.40
CA TYR A 228 0.24 16.62 22.34
C TYR A 228 0.99 17.85 22.90
N ASN A 229 0.26 18.92 23.22
CA ASN A 229 0.83 20.17 23.77
C ASN A 229 1.97 20.76 22.92
N LYS A 230 1.81 20.72 21.58
CA LYS A 230 2.77 21.29 20.61
C LYS A 230 2.22 22.52 19.90
N GLY A 231 1.21 23.17 20.46
CA GLY A 231 0.56 24.34 19.87
C GLY A 231 -0.67 24.04 19.03
N GLY A 232 -1.13 22.78 18.95
CA GLY A 232 -2.42 22.43 18.34
C GLY A 232 -3.58 22.94 19.19
N GLU A 233 -4.61 23.49 18.54
CA GLU A 233 -5.81 24.01 19.20
C GLU A 233 -7.10 23.46 18.59
N LEU A 234 -7.03 22.91 17.38
CA LEU A 234 -8.18 22.36 16.67
C LEU A 234 -8.51 20.93 17.16
N PRO A 235 -9.81 20.57 17.25
CA PRO A 235 -10.22 19.25 17.71
C PRO A 235 -9.87 18.19 16.68
N THR A 236 -9.17 17.14 17.12
CA THR A 236 -8.77 16.02 16.26
C THR A 236 -9.35 14.69 16.73
N VAL A 237 -9.24 13.66 15.87
CA VAL A 237 -9.58 12.28 16.22
C VAL A 237 -8.75 11.79 17.43
N THR A 238 -7.47 12.17 17.51
CA THR A 238 -6.63 11.86 18.67
C THR A 238 -7.17 12.51 19.94
N ASP A 239 -7.58 13.78 19.88
CA ASP A 239 -8.19 14.45 21.05
C ASP A 239 -9.48 13.76 21.49
N ALA A 240 -10.29 13.30 20.54
CA ALA A 240 -11.49 12.52 20.83
C ALA A 240 -11.16 11.18 21.53
N ASN A 241 -10.14 10.45 21.06
CA ASN A 241 -9.68 9.21 21.71
C ASN A 241 -9.18 9.46 23.14
N VAL A 242 -8.52 10.60 23.40
CA VAL A 242 -8.07 11.02 24.74
C VAL A 242 -9.26 11.33 25.64
N VAL A 243 -10.24 12.11 25.17
CA VAL A 243 -11.46 12.46 25.93
C VAL A 243 -12.29 11.23 26.27
N LEU A 244 -12.38 10.26 25.34
CA LEU A 244 -13.09 9.00 25.57
C LEU A 244 -12.33 8.03 26.50
N GLY A 245 -11.05 8.31 26.81
CA GLY A 245 -10.18 7.46 27.63
C GLY A 245 -9.61 6.26 26.88
N TYR A 246 -9.72 6.20 25.54
CA TYR A 246 -9.12 5.16 24.70
C TYR A 246 -7.60 5.33 24.60
N LEU A 247 -7.12 6.58 24.67
CA LEU A 247 -5.72 6.94 24.92
C LEU A 247 -5.61 7.46 26.36
N PRO A 248 -5.21 6.61 27.32
CA PRO A 248 -5.08 7.02 28.72
C PRO A 248 -3.99 8.09 28.89
N SER A 249 -4.32 9.20 29.56
CA SER A 249 -3.37 10.28 29.84
C SER A 249 -2.28 9.91 30.85
N GLU A 250 -2.49 8.83 31.61
CA GLU A 250 -1.55 8.28 32.57
C GLU A 250 -0.36 7.56 31.91
N VAL A 251 -0.44 7.32 30.60
CA VAL A 251 0.59 6.61 29.85
C VAL A 251 1.22 7.54 28.84
N ARG A 252 2.56 7.53 28.79
CA ARG A 252 3.31 8.30 27.78
C ARG A 252 3.32 7.58 26.43
N LEU A 253 2.92 8.25 25.37
CA LEU A 253 3.06 7.73 24.01
C LEU A 253 4.54 7.73 23.58
N GLY A 254 4.97 6.62 22.97
CA GLY A 254 6.36 6.47 22.52
C GLY A 254 7.39 6.51 23.65
N GLY A 255 6.95 6.39 24.91
CA GLY A 255 7.80 6.44 26.10
C GLY A 255 8.05 7.84 26.67
N ASP A 256 7.97 8.90 25.85
CA ASP A 256 8.36 10.26 26.28
C ASP A 256 7.23 11.29 26.21
N MET A 257 6.26 11.12 25.31
CA MET A 257 5.23 12.13 25.06
C MET A 257 4.10 12.05 26.11
N GLU A 258 3.94 13.12 26.87
CA GLU A 258 2.83 13.31 27.81
C GLU A 258 1.54 13.70 27.07
N ILE A 259 0.43 13.08 27.43
CA ILE A 259 -0.90 13.35 26.88
C ILE A 259 -1.66 14.29 27.78
N ARG A 260 -2.08 15.42 27.24
CA ARG A 260 -2.82 16.47 27.96
C ARG A 260 -4.33 16.37 27.66
N ARG A 261 -5.03 15.68 28.55
CA ARG A 261 -6.49 15.51 28.45
C ARG A 261 -7.24 16.85 28.53
N ASP A 262 -6.80 17.76 29.38
CA ASP A 262 -7.40 19.08 29.54
C ASP A 262 -7.36 19.90 28.22
N LEU A 263 -6.28 19.80 27.44
CA LEU A 263 -6.16 20.45 26.14
C LEU A 263 -7.09 19.80 25.11
N ALA A 264 -7.21 18.46 25.13
CA ALA A 264 -8.14 17.74 24.26
C ALA A 264 -9.60 18.13 24.54
N GLU A 265 -10.01 18.19 25.82
CA GLU A 265 -11.35 18.62 26.23
C GLU A 265 -11.63 20.06 25.81
N LYS A 266 -10.65 20.97 25.96
CA LYS A 266 -10.73 22.36 25.51
C LYS A 266 -10.91 22.46 24.01
N ALA A 267 -10.16 21.65 23.23
CA ALA A 267 -10.24 21.65 21.76
C ALA A 267 -11.61 21.14 21.24
N ILE A 268 -12.18 20.11 21.89
CA ILE A 268 -13.47 19.52 21.47
C ILE A 268 -14.67 20.38 21.92
N LYS A 269 -14.51 21.20 22.95
CA LYS A 269 -15.62 22.01 23.49
C LYS A 269 -16.37 22.85 22.45
N PRO A 270 -15.74 23.57 21.51
CA PRO A 270 -16.47 24.33 20.47
C PRO A 270 -17.38 23.43 19.61
N VAL A 271 -16.95 22.22 19.31
CA VAL A 271 -17.78 21.24 18.56
C VAL A 271 -18.98 20.80 19.42
N ALA A 272 -18.76 20.53 20.70
CA ALA A 272 -19.83 20.16 21.63
C ALA A 272 -20.87 21.29 21.79
N ASP A 273 -20.41 22.53 21.93
CA ASP A 273 -21.26 23.70 22.05
C ASP A 273 -22.09 23.95 20.79
N ALA A 274 -21.48 23.83 19.60
CA ALA A 274 -22.17 23.98 18.32
C ALA A 274 -23.26 22.91 18.09
N LEU A 275 -23.06 21.72 18.63
CA LEU A 275 -24.02 20.61 18.55
C LEU A 275 -25.03 20.56 19.72
N GLY A 276 -24.84 21.39 20.76
CA GLY A 276 -25.69 21.38 21.96
C GLY A 276 -25.58 20.09 22.79
N ILE A 277 -24.41 19.42 22.81
CA ILE A 277 -24.17 18.14 23.49
C ILE A 277 -22.96 18.21 24.43
N SER A 278 -22.75 17.18 25.23
CA SER A 278 -21.57 17.11 26.09
C SER A 278 -20.29 16.85 25.31
N VAL A 279 -19.12 17.27 25.83
CA VAL A 279 -17.80 17.05 25.24
C VAL A 279 -17.54 15.55 24.99
N LYS A 280 -17.94 14.66 25.90
CA LYS A 280 -17.83 13.20 25.68
C LYS A 280 -18.68 12.70 24.52
N ARG A 281 -19.90 13.21 24.37
CA ARG A 281 -20.77 12.84 23.23
C ARG A 281 -20.25 13.40 21.92
N ALA A 282 -19.70 14.61 21.91
CA ALA A 282 -19.03 15.17 20.73
C ALA A 282 -17.81 14.34 20.33
N ALA A 283 -16.98 13.94 21.30
CA ALA A 283 -15.86 13.05 21.07
C ALA A 283 -16.29 11.68 20.49
N ALA A 284 -17.36 11.07 21.04
CA ALA A 284 -17.90 9.83 20.51
C ALA A 284 -18.39 10.01 19.06
N GLY A 285 -19.11 11.10 18.75
CA GLY A 285 -19.54 11.42 17.39
C GLY A 285 -18.38 11.60 16.41
N ILE A 286 -17.26 12.20 16.86
CA ILE A 286 -16.03 12.31 16.05
C ILE A 286 -15.50 10.92 15.69
N ILE A 287 -15.44 9.99 16.67
CA ILE A 287 -14.97 8.61 16.44
C ILE A 287 -15.93 7.84 15.53
N ASP A 288 -17.24 7.99 15.71
CA ASP A 288 -18.23 7.33 14.86
C ASP A 288 -18.09 7.77 13.39
N ILE A 289 -17.97 9.09 13.13
CA ILE A 289 -17.84 9.62 11.77
C ILE A 289 -16.53 9.18 11.12
N VAL A 290 -15.41 9.21 11.85
CA VAL A 290 -14.14 8.77 11.26
C VAL A 290 -14.17 7.27 10.95
N ASN A 291 -14.81 6.44 11.79
CA ASN A 291 -14.99 5.02 11.55
C ASN A 291 -15.87 4.78 10.30
N GLU A 292 -16.95 5.53 10.11
CA GLU A 292 -17.79 5.46 8.90
C GLU A 292 -17.03 5.88 7.64
N ASN A 293 -16.20 6.94 7.71
CA ASN A 293 -15.35 7.35 6.59
C ASN A 293 -14.39 6.22 6.18
N MET A 294 -13.76 5.57 7.15
CA MET A 294 -12.88 4.43 6.92
C MET A 294 -13.62 3.19 6.42
N TYR A 295 -14.79 2.90 6.95
CA TYR A 295 -15.69 1.85 6.47
C TYR A 295 -16.05 2.07 4.99
N GLY A 296 -16.36 3.32 4.61
CA GLY A 296 -16.58 3.70 3.21
C GLY A 296 -15.41 3.33 2.32
N ALA A 297 -14.17 3.63 2.74
CA ALA A 297 -12.96 3.26 1.99
C ALA A 297 -12.75 1.75 1.87
N VAL A 298 -13.02 0.99 2.93
CA VAL A 298 -12.93 -0.49 2.90
C VAL A 298 -13.96 -1.09 1.93
N ARG A 299 -15.16 -0.52 1.84
CA ARG A 299 -16.16 -0.95 0.85
C ARG A 299 -15.70 -0.77 -0.59
N LEU A 300 -14.94 0.29 -0.89
CA LEU A 300 -14.40 0.52 -2.23
C LEU A 300 -13.41 -0.56 -2.67
N VAL A 301 -12.65 -1.15 -1.74
CA VAL A 301 -11.69 -2.22 -2.07
C VAL A 301 -12.29 -3.62 -1.97
N SER A 302 -13.45 -3.80 -1.37
CA SER A 302 -14.11 -5.10 -1.18
C SER A 302 -15.42 -5.22 -1.97
N VAL A 303 -16.43 -4.44 -1.65
CA VAL A 303 -17.79 -4.58 -2.21
C VAL A 303 -17.84 -4.17 -3.67
N GLU A 304 -17.16 -3.10 -4.08
CA GLU A 304 -17.13 -2.68 -5.49
C GLU A 304 -16.54 -3.76 -6.42
N PRO A 305 -15.41 -4.45 -6.05
CA PRO A 305 -14.94 -5.59 -6.84
C PRO A 305 -15.75 -6.88 -6.67
N GLY A 306 -16.84 -6.86 -5.90
CA GLY A 306 -17.75 -8.00 -5.74
C GLY A 306 -17.38 -8.97 -4.62
N HIS A 307 -16.60 -8.53 -3.63
CA HIS A 307 -16.21 -9.35 -2.47
C HIS A 307 -17.03 -9.00 -1.23
N ASP A 308 -17.48 -10.02 -0.50
CA ASP A 308 -18.15 -9.82 0.79
C ASP A 308 -17.09 -9.62 1.90
N PRO A 309 -17.08 -8.48 2.62
CA PRO A 309 -16.15 -8.25 3.72
C PRO A 309 -16.16 -9.32 4.81
N ARG A 310 -17.26 -10.04 4.97
CA ARG A 310 -17.44 -11.11 5.98
C ARG A 310 -16.58 -12.34 5.71
N ASP A 311 -16.11 -12.52 4.48
CA ASP A 311 -15.23 -13.62 4.08
C ASP A 311 -13.74 -13.33 4.35
N PHE A 312 -13.44 -12.14 4.91
CA PHE A 312 -12.09 -11.65 5.14
C PHE A 312 -11.85 -11.35 6.62
N ALA A 313 -10.66 -11.65 7.11
CA ALA A 313 -10.21 -11.12 8.39
C ALA A 313 -9.77 -9.65 8.21
N LEU A 314 -10.00 -8.81 9.22
CA LEU A 314 -9.49 -7.44 9.24
C LEU A 314 -8.15 -7.39 9.96
N ILE A 315 -7.10 -6.84 9.35
CA ILE A 315 -5.84 -6.58 10.04
C ILE A 315 -5.64 -5.07 10.23
N GLY A 316 -5.59 -4.63 11.50
CA GLY A 316 -5.43 -3.23 11.88
C GLY A 316 -4.02 -2.90 12.33
N PHE A 317 -3.40 -1.88 11.73
CA PHE A 317 -2.05 -1.43 12.04
C PHE A 317 -1.87 0.07 11.77
N GLY A 318 -0.64 0.57 11.86
CA GLY A 318 -0.37 2.00 11.98
C GLY A 318 -0.52 2.48 13.41
N GLY A 319 -0.02 3.68 13.71
CA GLY A 319 -0.02 4.21 15.08
C GLY A 319 -1.42 4.39 15.69
N ALA A 320 -2.43 4.70 14.87
CA ALA A 320 -3.81 4.90 15.30
C ALA A 320 -4.75 3.72 14.94
N GLY A 321 -4.36 2.84 14.03
CA GLY A 321 -5.22 1.75 13.53
C GLY A 321 -5.82 0.86 14.63
N PRO A 322 -5.04 0.36 15.59
CA PRO A 322 -5.53 -0.52 16.64
C PRO A 322 -6.57 0.10 17.57
N LEU A 323 -6.66 1.45 17.66
CA LEU A 323 -7.73 2.15 18.38
C LEU A 323 -9.10 1.95 17.73
N HIS A 324 -9.14 1.83 16.40
CA HIS A 324 -10.37 1.82 15.60
C HIS A 324 -10.70 0.43 15.04
N ALA A 325 -9.74 -0.49 15.00
CA ALA A 325 -9.86 -1.77 14.29
C ALA A 325 -11.03 -2.63 14.79
N ASN A 326 -11.26 -2.74 16.11
CA ASN A 326 -12.39 -3.51 16.64
C ASN A 326 -13.75 -2.91 16.24
N ALA A 327 -13.88 -1.57 16.25
CA ALA A 327 -15.09 -0.89 15.82
C ALA A 327 -15.36 -1.12 14.32
N LEU A 328 -14.33 -1.06 13.48
CA LEU A 328 -14.44 -1.38 12.05
C LEU A 328 -14.82 -2.84 11.81
N GLY A 329 -14.20 -3.79 12.52
CA GLY A 329 -14.57 -5.20 12.45
C GLY A 329 -16.05 -5.43 12.77
N LYS A 330 -16.56 -4.72 13.79
CA LYS A 330 -17.98 -4.74 14.17
C LYS A 330 -18.88 -4.15 13.06
N LEU A 331 -18.52 -3.00 12.47
CA LEU A 331 -19.28 -2.37 11.38
C LEU A 331 -19.37 -3.27 10.14
N MET A 332 -18.29 -3.95 9.80
CA MET A 332 -18.20 -4.82 8.63
C MET A 332 -18.66 -6.26 8.87
N ASN A 333 -18.79 -6.65 10.13
CA ASN A 333 -18.92 -8.05 10.54
C ASN A 333 -17.78 -8.93 10.00
N SER A 334 -16.55 -8.39 9.99
CA SER A 334 -15.32 -9.02 9.48
C SER A 334 -14.47 -9.52 10.65
N TRP A 335 -14.34 -10.83 10.78
CA TRP A 335 -13.69 -11.47 11.93
C TRP A 335 -12.70 -12.57 11.51
N PRO A 336 -11.62 -12.80 12.29
CA PRO A 336 -11.20 -11.99 13.43
C PRO A 336 -10.62 -10.64 13.01
N VAL A 337 -10.60 -9.68 13.94
CA VAL A 337 -9.74 -8.51 13.81
C VAL A 337 -8.37 -8.88 14.35
N ILE A 338 -7.35 -8.74 13.52
CA ILE A 338 -5.96 -9.09 13.83
C ILE A 338 -5.19 -7.83 14.17
N ILE A 339 -4.62 -7.75 15.38
CA ILE A 339 -3.68 -6.70 15.76
C ILE A 339 -2.29 -7.32 15.88
N PRO A 340 -1.37 -7.05 14.96
CA PRO A 340 -0.01 -7.60 15.00
C PRO A 340 0.80 -7.00 16.16
N PRO A 341 1.88 -7.63 16.61
CA PRO A 341 2.85 -6.99 17.49
C PRO A 341 3.58 -5.88 16.73
N GLY A 342 3.80 -4.72 17.39
CA GLY A 342 4.43 -3.54 16.78
C GLY A 342 3.65 -2.99 15.60
N PRO A 343 2.34 -2.70 15.74
CA PRO A 343 1.50 -2.32 14.60
C PRO A 343 1.94 -0.98 13.98
N GLY A 344 2.52 -0.07 14.74
CA GLY A 344 3.04 1.21 14.25
C GLY A 344 4.27 1.09 13.34
N VAL A 345 4.93 -0.08 13.33
CA VAL A 345 6.13 -0.35 12.51
C VAL A 345 5.95 -1.51 11.54
N LEU A 346 4.72 -1.92 11.27
CA LEU A 346 4.44 -3.08 10.41
C LEU A 346 4.98 -2.91 8.98
N CYS A 347 5.02 -1.69 8.46
CA CYS A 347 5.63 -1.38 7.16
C CYS A 347 7.10 -1.84 7.10
N ALA A 348 7.88 -1.66 8.18
CA ALA A 348 9.26 -2.12 8.24
C ALA A 348 9.38 -3.66 8.23
N TYR A 349 8.42 -4.39 8.80
CA TYR A 349 8.33 -5.84 8.63
C TYR A 349 8.08 -6.22 7.17
N GLY A 350 7.21 -5.48 6.49
CA GLY A 350 6.98 -5.65 5.06
C GLY A 350 8.26 -5.47 4.25
N ASP A 351 9.00 -4.40 4.51
CA ASP A 351 10.30 -4.15 3.86
C ASP A 351 11.29 -5.29 4.10
N ALA A 352 11.37 -5.79 5.33
CA ALA A 352 12.30 -6.86 5.69
C ALA A 352 11.93 -8.24 5.11
N THR A 353 10.63 -8.49 4.88
CA THR A 353 10.12 -9.80 4.42
C THR A 353 9.87 -9.86 2.91
N THR A 354 9.92 -8.72 2.24
CA THR A 354 9.69 -8.61 0.78
C THR A 354 10.89 -9.13 -0.01
N ARG A 355 10.63 -9.50 -1.25
CA ARG A 355 11.58 -10.14 -2.15
C ARG A 355 11.94 -9.24 -3.33
N VAL A 356 13.14 -9.47 -3.90
CA VAL A 356 13.54 -8.83 -5.16
C VAL A 356 12.55 -9.27 -6.25
N ARG A 357 12.03 -8.30 -6.98
CA ARG A 357 11.06 -8.49 -8.07
C ARG A 357 11.44 -7.62 -9.25
N ASP A 358 11.27 -8.14 -10.44
CA ASP A 358 11.34 -7.37 -11.68
C ASP A 358 10.31 -7.87 -12.68
N GLU A 359 9.88 -6.99 -13.57
CA GLU A 359 8.94 -7.36 -14.61
C GLU A 359 9.41 -6.89 -15.98
N ALA A 360 9.03 -7.63 -17.00
CA ALA A 360 9.20 -7.24 -18.38
C ALA A 360 7.87 -7.37 -19.11
N SER A 361 7.46 -6.31 -19.79
CA SER A 361 6.24 -6.28 -20.59
C SER A 361 6.53 -5.98 -22.05
N ARG A 362 5.55 -6.30 -22.90
CA ARG A 362 5.54 -5.99 -24.32
C ARG A 362 4.11 -5.89 -24.83
N THR A 363 3.80 -4.85 -25.57
CA THR A 363 2.54 -4.76 -26.32
C THR A 363 2.49 -5.81 -27.44
N TYR A 364 1.36 -6.53 -27.50
CA TYR A 364 1.11 -7.59 -28.49
C TYR A 364 -0.39 -7.61 -28.85
N ILE A 365 -0.82 -6.65 -29.66
CA ILE A 365 -2.23 -6.54 -30.05
C ILE A 365 -2.55 -7.56 -31.11
N ARG A 366 -3.25 -8.64 -30.71
CA ARG A 366 -3.71 -9.71 -31.61
C ARG A 366 -4.96 -10.35 -31.05
N ARG A 367 -5.91 -10.64 -31.96
CA ARG A 367 -7.07 -11.47 -31.64
C ARG A 367 -6.64 -12.90 -31.33
N PHE A 368 -7.39 -13.59 -30.51
CA PHE A 368 -7.13 -14.99 -30.19
C PHE A 368 -7.13 -15.85 -31.46
N ALA A 369 -8.08 -15.62 -32.38
CA ALA A 369 -8.14 -16.31 -33.69
C ALA A 369 -6.86 -16.17 -34.54
N ASN A 370 -6.11 -15.07 -34.34
CA ASN A 370 -4.90 -14.77 -35.12
C ASN A 370 -3.61 -14.95 -34.29
N THR A 371 -3.68 -15.70 -33.19
CA THR A 371 -2.58 -15.88 -32.26
C THR A 371 -2.21 -17.36 -32.12
N SER A 372 -0.92 -17.66 -32.22
CA SER A 372 -0.40 -19.01 -32.01
C SER A 372 0.27 -19.12 -30.63
N THR A 373 -0.02 -20.22 -29.94
CA THR A 373 0.58 -20.54 -28.63
C THR A 373 2.11 -20.66 -28.68
N SER A 374 2.66 -21.10 -29.82
CA SER A 374 4.09 -21.19 -30.04
C SER A 374 4.75 -19.79 -30.09
N VAL A 375 4.13 -18.84 -30.77
CA VAL A 375 4.58 -17.45 -30.82
C VAL A 375 4.52 -16.81 -29.43
N LEU A 376 3.39 -16.96 -28.72
CA LEU A 376 3.25 -16.45 -27.35
C LEU A 376 4.31 -17.04 -26.42
N THR A 377 4.51 -18.36 -26.47
CA THR A 377 5.52 -19.03 -25.64
C THR A 377 6.92 -18.44 -25.86
N LYS A 378 7.31 -18.19 -27.12
CA LYS A 378 8.60 -17.60 -27.45
C LYS A 378 8.74 -16.18 -26.89
N ILE A 379 7.68 -15.36 -26.99
CA ILE A 379 7.68 -14.00 -26.46
C ILE A 379 7.78 -14.04 -24.92
N TYR A 380 6.99 -14.89 -24.25
CA TYR A 380 7.05 -15.01 -22.79
C TYR A 380 8.41 -15.50 -22.29
N GLN A 381 9.07 -16.41 -23.01
CA GLN A 381 10.44 -16.82 -22.68
C GLN A 381 11.44 -15.65 -22.78
N GLN A 382 11.30 -14.80 -23.80
CA GLN A 382 12.14 -13.60 -23.93
C GLN A 382 11.91 -12.61 -22.79
N LEU A 383 10.64 -12.36 -22.42
CA LEU A 383 10.29 -11.49 -21.31
C LEU A 383 10.79 -12.04 -19.97
N ALA A 384 10.57 -13.34 -19.74
CA ALA A 384 11.07 -14.01 -18.52
C ALA A 384 12.59 -13.91 -18.41
N ASN A 385 13.33 -14.17 -19.49
CA ASN A 385 14.78 -14.05 -19.50
C ASN A 385 15.25 -12.60 -19.21
N LYS A 386 14.52 -11.60 -19.70
CA LYS A 386 14.83 -10.19 -19.41
C LYS A 386 14.66 -9.89 -17.93
N ALA A 387 13.54 -10.26 -17.32
CA ALA A 387 13.26 -10.04 -15.90
C ALA A 387 14.20 -10.85 -14.99
N LEU A 388 14.49 -12.13 -15.34
CA LEU A 388 15.41 -12.99 -14.58
C LEU A 388 16.85 -12.47 -14.54
N LYS A 389 17.31 -11.77 -15.58
CA LYS A 389 18.64 -11.14 -15.60
C LYS A 389 18.82 -10.10 -14.50
N THR A 390 17.75 -9.41 -14.10
CA THR A 390 17.80 -8.47 -12.99
C THR A 390 18.03 -9.22 -11.67
N LEU A 391 17.26 -10.29 -11.42
CA LEU A 391 17.43 -11.12 -10.22
C LEU A 391 18.84 -11.74 -10.14
N GLU A 392 19.39 -12.12 -11.29
CA GLU A 392 20.75 -12.65 -11.37
C GLU A 392 21.80 -11.62 -10.97
N LYS A 393 21.70 -10.38 -11.47
CA LYS A 393 22.58 -9.28 -11.11
C LYS A 393 22.50 -8.92 -9.62
N GLU A 394 21.33 -9.07 -9.02
CA GLU A 394 21.11 -8.86 -7.59
C GLU A 394 21.60 -10.06 -6.74
N GLY A 395 22.09 -11.12 -7.37
CA GLY A 395 22.65 -12.29 -6.68
C GLY A 395 21.63 -13.26 -6.14
N VAL A 396 20.36 -13.19 -6.60
CA VAL A 396 19.34 -14.18 -6.21
C VAL A 396 19.71 -15.55 -6.78
N PRO A 397 19.88 -16.62 -5.95
CA PRO A 397 20.22 -17.94 -6.44
C PRO A 397 19.16 -18.48 -7.43
N LYS A 398 19.59 -19.24 -8.45
CA LYS A 398 18.69 -19.77 -9.49
C LYS A 398 17.55 -20.59 -8.92
N ALA A 399 17.81 -21.42 -7.89
CA ALA A 399 16.80 -22.22 -7.20
C ALA A 399 15.74 -21.39 -6.46
N HIS A 400 16.03 -20.12 -6.17
CA HIS A 400 15.12 -19.21 -5.48
C HIS A 400 14.41 -18.24 -6.43
N ARG A 401 14.49 -18.44 -7.75
CA ARG A 401 13.82 -17.61 -8.74
C ARG A 401 12.56 -18.29 -9.23
N SER A 402 11.48 -17.53 -9.34
CA SER A 402 10.22 -17.96 -9.95
C SER A 402 9.74 -16.93 -10.97
N VAL A 403 8.90 -17.37 -11.91
CA VAL A 403 8.31 -16.48 -12.93
C VAL A 403 6.82 -16.75 -12.99
N THR A 404 6.02 -15.70 -12.91
CA THR A 404 4.59 -15.71 -13.21
C THR A 404 4.35 -15.00 -14.55
N TYR A 405 3.31 -15.41 -15.27
CA TYR A 405 2.98 -14.89 -16.58
C TYR A 405 1.60 -14.26 -16.56
N GLN A 406 1.48 -13.10 -17.21
CA GLN A 406 0.25 -12.31 -17.24
C GLN A 406 -0.04 -11.88 -18.69
N ALA A 407 -1.33 -11.79 -18.99
CA ALA A 407 -1.82 -11.20 -20.23
C ALA A 407 -2.89 -10.16 -19.92
N ASP A 408 -2.78 -8.97 -20.53
CA ASP A 408 -3.87 -8.00 -20.52
C ASP A 408 -4.79 -8.34 -21.70
N ILE A 409 -6.05 -8.64 -21.40
CA ILE A 409 -7.06 -9.13 -22.34
C ILE A 409 -8.25 -8.19 -22.35
N ARG A 410 -8.85 -8.02 -23.52
CA ARG A 410 -10.15 -7.34 -23.68
C ARG A 410 -11.01 -8.07 -24.70
N TYR A 411 -12.31 -7.85 -24.68
CA TYR A 411 -13.12 -8.17 -25.85
C TYR A 411 -12.84 -7.21 -26.98
N GLN A 412 -12.95 -7.70 -28.21
CA GLN A 412 -12.71 -6.88 -29.40
C GLN A 412 -13.60 -5.63 -29.37
N GLY A 413 -13.01 -4.45 -29.54
CA GLY A 413 -13.70 -3.17 -29.56
C GLY A 413 -13.94 -2.54 -28.18
N GLN A 414 -13.62 -3.22 -27.08
CA GLN A 414 -13.67 -2.62 -25.75
C GLN A 414 -12.41 -1.79 -25.45
N GLY A 415 -12.58 -0.71 -24.67
CA GLY A 415 -11.47 0.07 -24.13
C GLY A 415 -10.88 -0.55 -22.87
N LEU A 416 -11.72 -1.24 -22.07
CA LEU A 416 -11.32 -1.88 -20.81
C LEU A 416 -10.53 -3.17 -21.09
N GLN A 417 -9.47 -3.37 -20.31
CA GLN A 417 -8.67 -4.58 -20.31
C GLN A 417 -8.54 -5.15 -18.90
N LEU A 418 -8.55 -6.47 -18.77
CA LEU A 418 -8.33 -7.18 -17.52
C LEU A 418 -7.03 -7.97 -17.59
N THR A 419 -6.29 -8.01 -16.48
CA THR A 419 -5.03 -8.76 -16.39
C THR A 419 -5.30 -10.16 -15.87
N VAL A 420 -4.93 -11.17 -16.66
CA VAL A 420 -5.10 -12.60 -16.32
C VAL A 420 -3.75 -13.23 -16.01
N ASP A 421 -3.64 -13.84 -14.84
CA ASP A 421 -2.50 -14.71 -14.48
C ASP A 421 -2.70 -16.12 -15.07
N PHE A 422 -1.64 -16.73 -15.57
CA PHE A 422 -1.71 -18.09 -16.11
C PHE A 422 -0.38 -18.86 -16.00
N ASP A 423 -0.45 -20.19 -16.18
CA ASP A 423 0.71 -21.07 -16.25
C ASP A 423 1.15 -21.29 -17.70
N LEU A 424 2.38 -20.91 -18.01
CA LEU A 424 2.94 -21.08 -19.37
C LEU A 424 3.00 -22.55 -19.82
N LYS A 425 3.11 -23.52 -18.89
CA LYS A 425 3.05 -24.94 -19.23
C LYS A 425 1.64 -25.33 -19.66
N LYS A 426 0.61 -24.84 -18.97
CA LYS A 426 -0.78 -25.06 -19.34
C LYS A 426 -1.15 -24.40 -20.66
N LEU A 427 -0.60 -23.20 -20.98
CA LEU A 427 -0.78 -22.55 -22.27
C LEU A 427 -0.29 -23.44 -23.41
N LYS A 428 0.82 -24.13 -23.24
CA LYS A 428 1.35 -25.05 -24.24
C LYS A 428 0.47 -26.29 -24.48
N SER A 429 -0.11 -26.83 -23.41
CA SER A 429 -0.89 -28.07 -23.44
C SER A 429 -2.37 -27.87 -23.74
N LYS A 430 -2.98 -26.80 -23.22
CA LYS A 430 -4.43 -26.54 -23.31
C LYS A 430 -4.82 -25.40 -24.24
N GLY A 431 -3.84 -24.67 -24.81
CA GLY A 431 -4.12 -23.56 -25.71
C GLY A 431 -4.55 -22.27 -25.03
N LEU A 432 -5.20 -21.39 -25.79
CA LEU A 432 -5.58 -20.04 -25.34
C LEU A 432 -6.71 -20.02 -24.32
N SER A 433 -7.46 -21.11 -24.13
CA SER A 433 -8.51 -21.21 -23.11
C SER A 433 -7.96 -20.95 -21.70
N VAL A 434 -6.70 -21.32 -21.44
CA VAL A 434 -6.02 -21.04 -20.15
C VAL A 434 -5.97 -19.54 -19.81
N ILE A 435 -6.09 -18.67 -20.80
CA ILE A 435 -6.13 -17.22 -20.64
C ILE A 435 -7.56 -16.70 -20.81
N GLY A 436 -8.30 -17.26 -21.80
CA GLY A 436 -9.63 -16.79 -22.16
C GLY A 436 -10.72 -17.10 -21.14
N ASP A 437 -10.71 -18.31 -20.55
CA ASP A 437 -11.73 -18.73 -19.59
C ASP A 437 -11.64 -17.93 -18.28
N PRO A 438 -10.45 -17.73 -17.67
CA PRO A 438 -10.31 -16.86 -16.51
C PRO A 438 -10.69 -15.40 -16.80
N PHE A 439 -10.41 -14.89 -18.00
CA PHE A 439 -10.84 -13.55 -18.41
C PHE A 439 -12.37 -13.42 -18.39
N ASP A 440 -13.09 -14.39 -18.98
CA ASP A 440 -14.56 -14.39 -19.00
C ASP A 440 -15.13 -14.47 -17.59
N GLU A 441 -14.52 -15.25 -16.71
CA GLU A 441 -14.95 -15.36 -15.32
C GLU A 441 -14.75 -14.06 -14.55
N MET A 442 -13.56 -13.43 -14.68
CA MET A 442 -13.31 -12.10 -14.10
C MET A 442 -14.28 -11.05 -14.63
N HIS A 443 -14.59 -11.09 -15.94
CA HIS A 443 -15.53 -10.16 -16.54
C HIS A 443 -16.94 -10.35 -15.98
N ARG A 444 -17.40 -11.62 -15.78
CA ARG A 444 -18.69 -11.90 -15.12
C ARG A 444 -18.72 -11.42 -13.68
N GLN A 445 -17.63 -11.61 -12.95
CA GLN A 445 -17.55 -11.15 -11.56
C GLN A 445 -17.66 -9.63 -11.45
N LEU A 446 -16.99 -8.89 -12.34
CA LEU A 446 -16.95 -7.43 -12.30
C LEU A 446 -18.19 -6.77 -12.92
N PHE A 447 -18.77 -7.37 -13.99
CA PHE A 447 -19.80 -6.75 -14.80
C PHE A 447 -21.10 -7.57 -14.89
N THR A 448 -21.19 -8.72 -14.22
CA THR A 448 -22.31 -9.66 -14.20
C THR A 448 -22.56 -10.42 -15.51
N PHE A 449 -21.79 -10.16 -16.58
CA PHE A 449 -21.92 -10.83 -17.87
C PHE A 449 -20.56 -11.11 -18.52
N ALA A 450 -20.53 -12.00 -19.50
CA ALA A 450 -19.45 -12.15 -20.48
C ALA A 450 -20.02 -11.97 -21.88
N LEU A 451 -19.20 -11.47 -22.81
CA LEU A 451 -19.62 -11.27 -24.20
C LEU A 451 -19.29 -12.52 -25.05
N ASP A 452 -20.18 -12.84 -25.98
CA ASP A 452 -19.87 -13.78 -27.06
C ASP A 452 -19.16 -13.01 -28.20
N SER A 453 -17.94 -12.59 -27.94
CA SER A 453 -17.11 -11.81 -28.85
C SER A 453 -15.66 -12.31 -28.80
N ASP A 454 -14.93 -12.13 -29.90
CA ASP A 454 -13.53 -12.50 -29.96
C ASP A 454 -12.72 -11.69 -28.93
N LYS A 455 -11.73 -12.35 -28.35
CA LYS A 455 -10.84 -11.77 -27.37
C LYS A 455 -9.58 -11.27 -28.03
N GLU A 456 -9.07 -10.15 -27.54
CA GLU A 456 -7.84 -9.54 -28.01
C GLU A 456 -6.82 -9.45 -26.88
N ILE A 457 -5.61 -9.98 -27.12
CA ILE A 457 -4.46 -9.74 -26.23
C ILE A 457 -3.96 -8.33 -26.50
N VAL A 458 -3.69 -7.56 -25.46
CA VAL A 458 -3.15 -6.20 -25.56
C VAL A 458 -1.68 -6.18 -25.15
N ASN A 459 -1.35 -6.67 -23.95
CA ASN A 459 0.02 -6.74 -23.46
C ASN A 459 0.33 -8.14 -22.95
N LEU A 460 1.60 -8.51 -23.03
CA LEU A 460 2.19 -9.71 -22.45
C LEU A 460 3.19 -9.30 -21.38
N ARG A 461 3.21 -10.02 -20.25
CA ARG A 461 4.09 -9.69 -19.13
C ARG A 461 4.64 -10.95 -18.48
N ALA A 462 5.92 -10.89 -18.10
CA ALA A 462 6.57 -11.88 -17.25
C ALA A 462 7.10 -11.18 -16.00
N VAL A 463 6.75 -11.69 -14.83
CA VAL A 463 7.17 -11.19 -13.53
C VAL A 463 8.10 -12.20 -12.90
N ALA A 464 9.38 -11.85 -12.78
CA ALA A 464 10.37 -12.64 -12.08
C ALA A 464 10.48 -12.19 -10.62
N GLN A 465 10.56 -13.13 -9.70
CA GLN A 465 10.65 -12.83 -8.27
C GLN A 465 11.56 -13.84 -7.55
N GLY A 466 12.29 -13.33 -6.56
CA GLY A 466 13.09 -14.15 -5.67
C GLY A 466 12.22 -14.87 -4.64
N LYS A 467 12.77 -15.88 -3.94
CA LYS A 467 12.15 -16.41 -2.72
C LYS A 467 12.24 -15.33 -1.64
N SER A 468 11.17 -15.13 -0.87
CA SER A 468 11.22 -14.26 0.32
C SER A 468 12.29 -14.74 1.29
N ALA A 469 12.91 -13.82 2.03
CA ALA A 469 13.73 -14.21 3.17
C ALA A 469 12.85 -15.07 4.09
N GLU A 470 13.39 -16.21 4.51
CA GLU A 470 12.75 -17.05 5.53
C GLU A 470 13.01 -16.39 6.89
N ILE A 471 12.26 -15.31 7.16
CA ILE A 471 12.25 -14.71 8.49
C ILE A 471 11.22 -15.47 9.29
N GLU A 472 11.70 -16.28 10.22
CA GLU A 472 10.83 -16.96 11.17
C GLU A 472 10.27 -15.93 12.15
N ALA A 473 8.94 -15.88 12.27
CA ALA A 473 8.31 -15.08 13.28
C ALA A 473 8.66 -15.63 14.67
N ARG A 474 9.10 -14.73 15.54
CA ARG A 474 9.36 -15.09 16.95
C ARG A 474 8.08 -15.62 17.57
N GLN A 475 8.15 -16.83 18.12
CA GLN A 475 7.03 -17.40 18.85
C GLN A 475 7.10 -17.00 20.33
N LEU A 476 5.96 -16.62 20.88
CA LEU A 476 5.81 -16.40 22.30
C LEU A 476 5.73 -17.74 23.03
N SER A 477 6.26 -17.77 24.25
CA SER A 477 6.02 -18.91 25.14
C SER A 477 4.53 -19.02 25.47
N GLY A 478 4.03 -20.25 25.57
CA GLY A 478 2.67 -20.51 26.06
C GLY A 478 2.51 -20.00 27.50
N SER A 479 1.33 -19.49 27.80
CA SER A 479 1.03 -18.98 29.16
C SER A 479 0.75 -20.11 30.16
N GLY A 480 0.36 -21.28 29.68
CA GLY A 480 -0.24 -22.33 30.51
C GLY A 480 -1.60 -21.95 31.12
N SER A 481 -2.05 -20.71 30.92
CA SER A 481 -3.30 -20.13 31.43
C SER A 481 -3.95 -19.21 30.39
N ARG A 482 -5.27 -19.21 30.35
CA ARG A 482 -6.03 -18.22 29.55
C ARG A 482 -5.98 -16.82 30.16
N THR A 483 -5.86 -16.72 31.49
CA THR A 483 -5.77 -15.44 32.18
C THR A 483 -4.35 -14.87 32.05
N PRO A 484 -4.19 -13.60 31.63
CA PRO A 484 -2.91 -12.91 31.67
C PRO A 484 -2.31 -12.92 33.08
N VAL A 485 -0.97 -12.94 33.17
CA VAL A 485 -0.29 -12.80 34.47
C VAL A 485 -0.66 -11.47 35.13
N ALA A 486 -0.74 -11.44 36.46
CA ALA A 486 -1.14 -10.22 37.19
C ALA A 486 -0.31 -8.98 36.81
N ALA A 487 0.99 -9.15 36.58
CA ALA A 487 1.89 -8.08 36.14
C ALA A 487 1.55 -7.49 34.74
N ALA A 488 0.81 -8.22 33.91
CA ALA A 488 0.37 -7.71 32.61
C ALA A 488 -0.78 -6.69 32.75
N LYS A 489 -1.59 -6.82 33.78
CA LYS A 489 -2.68 -5.86 34.11
C LYS A 489 -2.11 -4.75 34.98
N ILE A 490 -1.95 -3.55 34.39
CA ILE A 490 -1.33 -2.41 35.10
C ILE A 490 -2.32 -1.49 35.78
N GLY A 491 -3.62 -1.72 35.59
CA GLY A 491 -4.67 -0.90 36.21
C GLY A 491 -5.99 -0.97 35.47
N THR A 492 -6.80 0.05 35.72
CA THR A 492 -8.07 0.29 35.02
C THR A 492 -8.17 1.76 34.65
N SER A 493 -8.85 2.07 33.55
CA SER A 493 -9.15 3.44 33.12
C SER A 493 -10.64 3.62 32.90
N LYS A 494 -11.13 4.83 33.16
CA LYS A 494 -12.51 5.21 32.83
C LYS A 494 -12.60 5.51 31.34
N VAL A 495 -13.47 4.78 30.64
CA VAL A 495 -13.73 4.97 29.23
C VAL A 495 -15.19 5.31 28.98
N PHE A 496 -15.46 6.16 27.99
CA PHE A 496 -16.83 6.38 27.53
C PHE A 496 -17.00 5.56 26.23
N MET A 497 -17.76 4.47 26.32
CA MET A 497 -17.93 3.50 25.26
C MET A 497 -19.42 3.13 25.11
N GLU A 498 -19.92 3.05 23.88
CA GLU A 498 -21.33 2.75 23.59
C GLU A 498 -22.32 3.63 24.36
N GLY A 499 -21.99 4.93 24.50
CA GLY A 499 -22.83 5.93 25.20
C GLY A 499 -22.83 5.85 26.73
N LYS A 500 -21.95 5.06 27.33
CA LYS A 500 -21.85 4.82 28.77
C LYS A 500 -20.43 4.97 29.29
N ASP A 501 -20.30 5.45 30.54
CA ASP A 501 -19.05 5.39 31.29
C ASP A 501 -18.83 3.95 31.77
N MET A 502 -17.67 3.37 31.46
CA MET A 502 -17.27 2.03 31.85
C MET A 502 -15.86 2.01 32.42
N GLN A 503 -15.51 0.92 33.11
CA GLN A 503 -14.13 0.64 33.52
C GLN A 503 -13.49 -0.33 32.54
N ALA A 504 -12.43 0.11 31.85
CA ALA A 504 -11.63 -0.74 30.99
C ALA A 504 -10.37 -1.23 31.72
N ASN A 505 -10.03 -2.49 31.56
CA ASN A 505 -8.77 -3.03 32.05
C ASN A 505 -7.60 -2.55 31.21
N LEU A 506 -6.51 -2.12 31.81
CA LEU A 506 -5.27 -1.73 31.12
C LEU A 506 -4.25 -2.86 31.17
N TYR A 507 -3.73 -3.23 30.00
CA TYR A 507 -2.72 -4.27 29.84
C TYR A 507 -1.47 -3.76 29.14
N ARG A 508 -0.32 -4.30 29.51
CA ARG A 508 0.94 -4.15 28.77
C ARG A 508 1.09 -5.30 27.79
N ARG A 509 1.27 -4.97 26.50
CA ARG A 509 1.42 -5.94 25.43
C ARG A 509 2.61 -6.86 25.62
N ASP A 510 3.76 -6.32 26.04
CA ASP A 510 5.02 -7.05 26.23
C ASP A 510 4.97 -8.12 27.34
N MET A 511 3.97 -8.05 28.20
CA MET A 511 3.74 -9.03 29.28
C MET A 511 2.72 -10.13 28.89
N LEU A 512 2.07 -10.01 27.72
CA LEU A 512 1.12 -11.01 27.24
C LEU A 512 1.84 -12.23 26.68
N LYS A 513 1.24 -13.38 26.82
CA LYS A 513 1.76 -14.68 26.35
C LYS A 513 0.76 -15.37 25.44
N ALA A 514 1.26 -16.29 24.61
CA ALA A 514 0.40 -17.10 23.76
C ALA A 514 -0.66 -17.84 24.59
N GLY A 515 -1.92 -17.77 24.15
CA GLY A 515 -3.07 -18.37 24.84
C GLY A 515 -3.79 -17.45 25.82
N ASN A 516 -3.25 -16.26 26.12
CA ASN A 516 -3.96 -15.30 26.96
C ASN A 516 -5.24 -14.80 26.29
N LYS A 517 -6.30 -14.64 27.09
CA LYS A 517 -7.60 -14.12 26.73
C LYS A 517 -7.84 -12.78 27.43
N ILE A 518 -8.19 -11.75 26.67
CA ILE A 518 -8.44 -10.39 27.16
C ILE A 518 -9.90 -10.07 26.88
N GLU A 519 -10.69 -9.92 27.92
CA GLU A 519 -12.11 -9.58 27.79
C GLU A 519 -12.28 -8.05 27.78
N GLY A 520 -13.07 -7.55 26.83
CA GLY A 520 -13.45 -6.15 26.75
C GLY A 520 -14.53 -5.73 27.78
N PRO A 521 -14.58 -4.45 28.18
CA PRO A 521 -13.75 -3.38 27.67
C PRO A 521 -12.32 -3.43 28.20
N ALA A 522 -11.36 -3.35 27.29
CA ALA A 522 -9.94 -3.39 27.64
C ALA A 522 -9.10 -2.51 26.70
N ILE A 523 -7.98 -2.04 27.22
CA ILE A 523 -6.97 -1.28 26.47
C ILE A 523 -5.64 -2.00 26.62
N VAL A 524 -4.99 -2.30 25.49
CA VAL A 524 -3.66 -2.91 25.47
C VAL A 524 -2.66 -1.88 24.94
N LEU A 525 -1.65 -1.61 25.76
CA LEU A 525 -0.65 -0.57 25.53
C LEU A 525 0.63 -1.18 24.98
N GLU A 526 1.12 -0.59 23.89
CA GLU A 526 2.45 -0.82 23.29
C GLU A 526 3.21 0.50 23.20
N MET A 527 4.49 0.41 22.87
CA MET A 527 5.34 1.59 22.69
C MET A 527 4.87 2.47 21.51
N ASP A 528 4.40 1.85 20.44
CA ASP A 528 4.10 2.49 19.15
C ASP A 528 2.60 2.57 18.83
N SER A 529 1.73 1.98 19.68
CA SER A 529 0.29 1.96 19.44
C SER A 529 -0.52 1.60 20.71
N THR A 530 -1.82 1.81 20.63
CA THR A 530 -2.79 1.42 21.67
C THR A 530 -3.94 0.66 21.03
N THR A 531 -4.24 -0.54 21.54
CA THR A 531 -5.34 -1.38 21.05
C THR A 531 -6.56 -1.25 21.99
N VAL A 532 -7.73 -0.98 21.41
CA VAL A 532 -9.01 -0.99 22.13
C VAL A 532 -9.77 -2.27 21.83
N ILE A 533 -10.16 -3.00 22.86
CA ILE A 533 -11.09 -4.12 22.79
C ILE A 533 -12.42 -3.65 23.37
N LEU A 534 -13.46 -3.63 22.53
CA LEU A 534 -14.79 -3.14 22.89
C LEU A 534 -15.49 -4.08 23.87
N SER A 535 -16.49 -3.57 24.58
CA SER A 535 -17.40 -4.37 25.40
C SER A 535 -18.05 -5.47 24.52
N GLY A 536 -18.25 -6.66 25.10
CA GLY A 536 -18.79 -7.82 24.35
C GLY A 536 -17.84 -8.43 23.33
N HIS A 537 -16.57 -8.08 23.35
CA HIS A 537 -15.53 -8.68 22.50
C HIS A 537 -14.39 -9.25 23.33
N THR A 538 -13.67 -10.18 22.72
CA THR A 538 -12.55 -10.87 23.36
C THR A 538 -11.36 -10.89 22.42
N GLY A 539 -10.19 -10.52 22.92
CA GLY A 539 -8.89 -10.66 22.25
C GLY A 539 -8.16 -11.91 22.71
N ASN A 540 -7.81 -12.81 21.78
CA ASN A 540 -7.02 -14.00 22.06
C ASN A 540 -5.61 -13.79 21.53
N VAL A 541 -4.59 -13.99 22.37
CA VAL A 541 -3.19 -13.85 21.97
C VAL A 541 -2.73 -15.16 21.32
N ASP A 542 -2.34 -15.12 20.04
CA ASP A 542 -1.82 -16.29 19.34
C ASP A 542 -0.33 -16.56 19.67
N LYS A 543 0.23 -17.63 19.10
CA LYS A 543 1.62 -18.00 19.31
C LYS A 543 2.64 -17.01 18.74
N PHE A 544 2.24 -16.13 17.85
CA PHE A 544 3.09 -15.09 17.26
C PHE A 544 2.92 -13.74 17.95
N GLY A 545 2.02 -13.66 18.96
CA GLY A 545 1.74 -12.46 19.68
C GLY A 545 0.69 -11.57 19.03
N ASN A 546 -0.01 -12.01 17.96
CA ASN A 546 -1.15 -11.27 17.46
C ASN A 546 -2.30 -11.31 18.47
N ILE A 547 -3.05 -10.22 18.60
CA ILE A 547 -4.34 -10.23 19.32
C ILE A 547 -5.43 -10.46 18.27
N LEU A 548 -6.11 -11.60 18.36
CA LEU A 548 -7.23 -11.96 17.52
C LEU A 548 -8.53 -11.58 18.26
N ILE A 549 -9.17 -10.49 17.85
CA ILE A 549 -10.38 -9.97 18.49
C ILE A 549 -11.60 -10.55 17.76
N THR A 550 -12.54 -11.09 18.54
CA THR A 550 -13.83 -11.62 18.08
C THR A 550 -14.95 -11.20 19.03
N PRO A 551 -16.23 -11.22 18.58
CA PRO A 551 -17.35 -11.14 19.50
C PRO A 551 -17.23 -12.20 20.60
N SER A 552 -17.56 -11.84 21.84
CA SER A 552 -17.63 -12.80 22.95
C SER A 552 -18.79 -13.78 22.70
N ALA A 553 -18.56 -15.06 22.96
CA ALA A 553 -19.57 -16.10 22.84
C ALA A 553 -20.68 -15.91 23.88
#